data_db6521abfe9764efbb8e9b14bf389030
#
_entry.id   db6521abfe9764efbb8e9b14bf389030
#
_cell.length_a   1.000
_cell.length_b   1.000
_cell.length_c   1.000
_cell.angle_alpha   90.00
_cell.angle_beta   90.00
_cell.angle_gamma   90.00
#
_symmetry.space_group_name_H-M   'P 1'
#
loop_
_entity.id
_entity.type
_entity.pdbx_description
1 polymer ?
#
loop_
_entity_poly.entity_id
_entity_poly.type
_entity_poly.pdbx_seq_one_letter_code
_entity_poly.pdbx_strand_id
1 'polypeptide(L)'
;MAMKIGLLFFSCFCFVFAHSQDSPCIKVQFIYGSKPLKKYKHTEKKWFGGIHGGHVGIEGDSDRIYSFEIAGKNKVFGGRADNCAYRCVTPEHFWSIMKTKEDSLKSTTIVIPLTVPQKHKLDSITRAYIQQVPYSYAVFGMRCAASTYEILAQLGILPEYSRFKTTMKIFYPRRLRKRLLYQAEKNNWTVTRKEGTPKRKWEKDV
;
A
#
# COMPACT_ATOMS: atom_id res chain seq x y z
N MET A 1 -32.45 21.57 71.55
CA MET A 1 -32.92 21.83 70.19
C MET A 1 -31.67 21.87 69.29
N ALA A 2 -31.32 20.73 68.67
CA ALA A 2 -30.06 20.58 67.93
C ALA A 2 -30.40 20.50 66.44
N MET A 3 -29.91 21.48 65.69
CA MET A 3 -30.10 21.65 64.26
C MET A 3 -29.03 20.85 63.51
N LYS A 4 -29.41 19.79 62.80
CA LYS A 4 -28.52 18.99 61.92
C LYS A 4 -28.39 19.71 60.57
N ILE A 5 -27.21 20.19 60.27
CA ILE A 5 -26.85 20.73 58.96
C ILE A 5 -26.44 19.55 58.06
N GLY A 6 -27.28 19.23 57.07
CA GLY A 6 -26.97 18.23 56.06
C GLY A 6 -26.09 18.83 54.95
N LEU A 7 -24.89 18.30 54.82
CA LEU A 7 -23.95 18.66 53.77
C LEU A 7 -24.31 17.87 52.50
N LEU A 8 -24.86 18.53 51.48
CA LEU A 8 -25.11 17.94 50.15
C LEU A 8 -23.80 17.99 49.33
N PHE A 9 -23.20 16.83 49.12
CA PHE A 9 -22.08 16.67 48.18
C PHE A 9 -22.64 16.59 46.75
N PHE A 10 -22.46 17.68 46.00
CA PHE A 10 -22.73 17.71 44.57
C PHE A 10 -21.53 17.09 43.82
N SER A 11 -21.60 15.80 43.48
CA SER A 11 -20.60 15.14 42.65
C SER A 11 -20.78 15.59 41.20
N CYS A 12 -19.91 16.52 40.77
CA CYS A 12 -19.87 16.95 39.37
C CYS A 12 -19.17 15.85 38.54
N PHE A 13 -19.96 14.98 37.93
CA PHE A 13 -19.46 13.97 36.95
C PHE A 13 -19.11 14.71 35.66
N CYS A 14 -17.86 15.12 35.50
CA CYS A 14 -17.33 15.57 34.22
C CYS A 14 -17.27 14.37 33.25
N PHE A 15 -18.29 14.22 32.40
CA PHE A 15 -18.22 13.36 31.23
C PHE A 15 -17.17 13.95 30.26
N VAL A 16 -15.95 13.43 30.34
CA VAL A 16 -14.95 13.66 29.31
C VAL A 16 -15.42 12.87 28.09
N PHE A 17 -16.07 13.56 27.14
CA PHE A 17 -16.27 13.03 25.80
C PHE A 17 -14.90 12.85 25.18
N ALA A 18 -14.33 11.64 25.30
CA ALA A 18 -13.20 11.24 24.49
C ALA A 18 -13.68 11.26 23.02
N HIS A 19 -13.42 12.35 22.31
CA HIS A 19 -13.46 12.34 20.86
C HIS A 19 -12.47 11.26 20.43
N SER A 20 -12.98 10.14 19.95
CA SER A 20 -12.19 9.16 19.21
C SER A 20 -11.73 9.87 17.94
N GLN A 21 -10.60 10.57 17.99
CA GLN A 21 -9.88 10.93 16.78
C GLN A 21 -9.49 9.61 16.15
N ASP A 22 -10.10 9.30 15.01
CA ASP A 22 -9.72 8.13 14.23
C ASP A 22 -8.21 8.20 14.01
N SER A 23 -7.50 7.23 14.57
CA SER A 23 -6.04 7.17 14.45
C SER A 23 -5.68 7.14 12.98
N PRO A 24 -4.71 7.95 12.52
CA PRO A 24 -4.34 7.96 11.12
C PRO A 24 -3.96 6.55 10.66
N CYS A 25 -4.34 6.21 9.45
CA CYS A 25 -4.00 4.92 8.86
C CYS A 25 -3.60 5.08 7.40
N ILE A 26 -2.97 4.05 6.86
CA ILE A 26 -2.75 3.90 5.42
C ILE A 26 -3.34 2.58 4.95
N LYS A 27 -3.69 2.52 3.68
CA LYS A 27 -4.05 1.27 3.02
C LYS A 27 -2.97 0.92 2.00
N VAL A 28 -2.39 -0.26 2.13
CA VAL A 28 -1.48 -0.80 1.11
C VAL A 28 -2.31 -1.65 0.15
N GLN A 29 -2.44 -1.16 -1.09
CA GLN A 29 -3.26 -1.73 -2.14
C GLN A 29 -2.43 -2.64 -3.04
N PHE A 30 -2.81 -3.90 -3.17
CA PHE A 30 -2.16 -4.87 -4.05
C PHE A 30 -3.07 -5.32 -5.18
N ILE A 31 -2.59 -5.23 -6.42
CA ILE A 31 -3.16 -5.89 -7.58
C ILE A 31 -2.35 -7.16 -7.84
N TYR A 32 -3.05 -8.29 -7.98
CA TYR A 32 -2.40 -9.59 -8.21
C TYR A 32 -1.92 -9.75 -9.64
N GLY A 33 -0.81 -10.43 -9.82
CA GLY A 33 -0.35 -10.89 -11.11
C GLY A 33 -1.29 -11.97 -11.68
N SER A 34 -1.42 -12.00 -13.01
CA SER A 34 -2.28 -12.99 -13.67
C SER A 34 -1.92 -13.23 -15.12
N LYS A 35 -2.47 -14.29 -15.69
CA LYS A 35 -2.47 -14.57 -17.13
C LYS A 35 -3.84 -15.04 -17.58
N PRO A 36 -4.26 -14.73 -18.81
CA PRO A 36 -5.50 -15.27 -19.38
C PRO A 36 -5.51 -16.80 -19.35
N LEU A 37 -6.65 -17.41 -19.08
CA LEU A 37 -6.86 -18.83 -19.35
C LEU A 37 -6.81 -19.08 -20.86
N LYS A 38 -6.46 -20.31 -21.28
CA LYS A 38 -6.28 -20.67 -22.71
C LYS A 38 -7.46 -20.23 -23.57
N LYS A 39 -8.70 -20.50 -23.12
CA LYS A 39 -9.94 -20.16 -23.83
C LYS A 39 -10.24 -18.66 -23.95
N TYR A 40 -9.57 -17.83 -23.16
CA TYR A 40 -9.79 -16.36 -23.14
C TYR A 40 -8.59 -15.56 -23.67
N LYS A 41 -7.58 -16.20 -24.27
CA LYS A 41 -6.37 -15.51 -24.76
C LYS A 41 -6.64 -14.44 -25.82
N HIS A 42 -7.74 -14.55 -26.55
CA HIS A 42 -8.11 -13.60 -27.61
C HIS A 42 -8.88 -12.38 -27.07
N THR A 43 -9.56 -12.52 -25.94
CA THR A 43 -10.38 -11.47 -25.32
C THR A 43 -9.70 -10.78 -24.13
N GLU A 44 -8.81 -11.49 -23.44
CA GLU A 44 -8.11 -11.00 -22.26
C GLU A 44 -6.67 -10.61 -22.59
N LYS A 45 -6.29 -9.38 -22.24
CA LYS A 45 -4.93 -8.87 -22.46
C LYS A 45 -3.90 -9.62 -21.58
N LYS A 46 -2.75 -9.93 -22.15
CA LYS A 46 -1.59 -10.40 -21.38
C LYS A 46 -0.95 -9.20 -20.66
N TRP A 47 -0.79 -9.31 -19.34
CA TRP A 47 -0.14 -8.27 -18.56
C TRP A 47 1.39 -8.42 -18.59
N PHE A 48 2.06 -7.28 -18.43
CA PHE A 48 3.51 -7.30 -18.24
C PHE A 48 3.87 -8.14 -17.00
N GLY A 49 4.89 -8.99 -17.10
CA GLY A 49 5.30 -9.90 -16.02
C GLY A 49 4.35 -11.09 -15.77
N GLY A 50 3.21 -11.16 -16.47
CA GLY A 50 2.26 -12.28 -16.38
C GLY A 50 1.82 -12.55 -14.95
N ILE A 51 1.95 -13.80 -14.48
CA ILE A 51 1.52 -14.22 -13.14
C ILE A 51 2.38 -13.61 -12.00
N HIS A 52 3.57 -13.11 -12.31
CA HIS A 52 4.42 -12.38 -11.37
C HIS A 52 4.30 -10.86 -11.54
N GLY A 53 3.55 -10.43 -12.59
CA GLY A 53 3.23 -9.03 -12.81
C GLY A 53 2.14 -8.63 -11.87
N GLY A 54 2.18 -7.82 -11.04
CA GLY A 54 1.18 -7.21 -10.17
C GLY A 54 1.60 -5.78 -9.90
N HIS A 55 0.84 -5.10 -9.10
CA HIS A 55 1.15 -3.73 -8.73
C HIS A 55 0.86 -3.48 -7.26
N VAL A 56 1.46 -2.45 -6.70
CA VAL A 56 1.23 -2.04 -5.32
C VAL A 56 1.38 -0.54 -5.18
N GLY A 57 0.52 0.07 -4.36
CA GLY A 57 0.56 1.47 -3.98
C GLY A 57 0.15 1.66 -2.53
N ILE A 58 0.35 2.87 -2.02
CA ILE A 58 -0.03 3.29 -0.67
C ILE A 58 -1.12 4.34 -0.80
N GLU A 59 -2.30 4.07 -0.25
CA GLU A 59 -3.39 5.03 -0.11
C GLU A 59 -3.31 5.71 1.26
N GLY A 60 -3.36 7.04 1.26
CA GLY A 60 -3.44 7.88 2.46
C GLY A 60 -4.86 8.42 2.67
N ASP A 61 -5.01 9.44 3.51
CA ASP A 61 -6.31 9.99 3.92
C ASP A 61 -7.09 10.73 2.82
N SER A 62 -6.47 11.04 1.69
CA SER A 62 -7.04 11.86 0.61
C SER A 62 -7.67 11.08 -0.52
N ASP A 63 -8.02 9.81 -0.34
CA ASP A 63 -8.45 8.89 -1.41
C ASP A 63 -7.53 8.92 -2.64
N ARG A 64 -6.24 9.16 -2.38
CA ARG A 64 -5.18 9.16 -3.38
C ARG A 64 -4.20 8.04 -3.10
N ILE A 65 -3.76 7.40 -4.17
CA ILE A 65 -2.82 6.28 -4.09
C ILE A 65 -1.47 6.72 -4.62
N TYR A 66 -0.47 6.63 -3.76
CA TYR A 66 0.93 6.84 -4.14
C TYR A 66 1.47 5.58 -4.82
N SER A 67 1.90 5.72 -6.06
CA SER A 67 2.32 4.62 -6.91
C SER A 67 3.63 4.91 -7.60
N PHE A 68 4.57 3.97 -7.52
CA PHE A 68 5.82 4.04 -8.29
C PHE A 68 5.65 3.31 -9.61
N GLU A 69 5.73 4.06 -10.70
CA GLU A 69 5.39 3.61 -12.04
C GLU A 69 6.52 3.82 -13.04
N ILE A 70 6.53 2.97 -14.06
CA ILE A 70 7.36 3.20 -15.23
C ILE A 70 6.77 4.33 -16.07
N ALA A 71 7.60 5.29 -16.47
CA ALA A 71 7.22 6.44 -17.29
C ALA A 71 8.01 6.53 -18.60
N GLY A 72 8.69 5.47 -18.98
CA GLY A 72 9.54 5.44 -20.17
C GLY A 72 9.97 4.03 -20.56
N LYS A 73 11.15 3.88 -21.13
CA LYS A 73 11.69 2.57 -21.51
C LYS A 73 12.09 1.75 -20.29
N ASN A 74 11.76 0.46 -20.31
CA ASN A 74 12.20 -0.48 -19.27
C ASN A 74 13.72 -0.60 -19.28
N LYS A 75 14.34 -0.41 -18.13
CA LYS A 75 15.77 -0.65 -17.93
C LYS A 75 15.99 -2.04 -17.34
N VAL A 76 17.07 -2.69 -17.72
CA VAL A 76 17.47 -3.98 -17.14
C VAL A 76 18.09 -3.74 -15.76
N PHE A 77 19.00 -2.79 -15.66
CA PHE A 77 19.68 -2.40 -14.42
C PHE A 77 19.32 -0.97 -14.02
N GLY A 78 19.47 -0.65 -12.75
CA GLY A 78 19.26 0.69 -12.22
C GLY A 78 20.25 1.70 -12.81
N GLY A 79 19.89 2.97 -12.77
CA GLY A 79 20.68 4.09 -13.28
C GLY A 79 19.99 5.42 -12.97
N ARG A 80 20.06 6.39 -13.88
CA ARG A 80 19.33 7.67 -13.74
C ARG A 80 17.83 7.45 -13.61
N ALA A 81 17.17 8.28 -12.81
CA ALA A 81 15.71 8.27 -12.59
C ALA A 81 14.95 9.02 -13.71
N ASP A 82 15.18 8.62 -14.96
CA ASP A 82 14.62 9.25 -16.17
C ASP A 82 13.48 8.43 -16.82
N ASN A 83 13.19 7.24 -16.29
CA ASN A 83 12.24 6.31 -16.87
C ASN A 83 11.09 5.94 -15.92
N CYS A 84 10.87 6.72 -14.89
CA CYS A 84 9.90 6.42 -13.85
C CYS A 84 9.32 7.70 -13.24
N ALA A 85 8.18 7.53 -12.58
CA ALA A 85 7.55 8.56 -11.79
C ALA A 85 6.97 7.97 -10.51
N TYR A 86 7.04 8.71 -9.44
CA TYR A 86 6.23 8.48 -8.26
C TYR A 86 4.99 9.37 -8.37
N ARG A 87 3.83 8.75 -8.48
CA ARG A 87 2.58 9.45 -8.78
C ARG A 87 1.62 9.40 -7.61
N CYS A 88 0.87 10.48 -7.44
CA CYS A 88 -0.29 10.55 -6.59
C CYS A 88 -1.52 10.47 -7.49
N VAL A 89 -2.11 9.27 -7.60
CA VAL A 89 -3.17 8.96 -8.56
C VAL A 89 -4.51 8.73 -7.87
N THR A 90 -5.62 8.85 -8.64
CA THR A 90 -6.93 8.46 -8.14
C THR A 90 -7.05 6.92 -8.05
N PRO A 91 -7.98 6.38 -7.24
CA PRO A 91 -8.24 4.94 -7.19
C PRO A 91 -8.54 4.36 -8.58
N GLU A 92 -9.35 5.03 -9.39
CA GLU A 92 -9.70 4.58 -10.74
C GLU A 92 -8.45 4.44 -11.64
N HIS A 93 -7.52 5.42 -11.56
CA HIS A 93 -6.27 5.34 -12.30
C HIS A 93 -5.43 4.16 -11.82
N PHE A 94 -5.26 4.00 -10.51
CA PHE A 94 -4.49 2.90 -9.92
C PHE A 94 -5.05 1.54 -10.34
N TRP A 95 -6.36 1.34 -10.25
CA TRP A 95 -6.99 0.09 -10.65
C TRP A 95 -6.91 -0.16 -12.16
N SER A 96 -6.92 0.90 -12.98
CA SER A 96 -6.81 0.78 -14.43
C SER A 96 -5.39 0.50 -14.95
N ILE A 97 -4.35 0.52 -14.09
CA ILE A 97 -2.94 0.37 -14.50
C ILE A 97 -2.67 -0.94 -15.28
N MET A 98 -3.44 -1.98 -15.02
CA MET A 98 -3.40 -3.24 -15.76
C MET A 98 -4.28 -3.24 -17.01
N LYS A 99 -4.82 -2.06 -17.40
CA LYS A 99 -5.70 -1.88 -18.58
C LYS A 99 -6.93 -2.79 -18.57
N THR A 100 -7.52 -2.98 -17.40
CA THR A 100 -8.76 -3.74 -17.19
C THR A 100 -9.65 -3.03 -16.18
N LYS A 101 -10.91 -3.48 -16.06
CA LYS A 101 -11.86 -2.90 -15.10
C LYS A 101 -11.52 -3.34 -13.67
N GLU A 102 -11.72 -2.46 -12.71
CA GLU A 102 -11.51 -2.73 -11.29
C GLU A 102 -12.22 -4.01 -10.82
N ASP A 103 -13.48 -4.21 -11.23
CA ASP A 103 -14.29 -5.37 -10.85
C ASP A 103 -13.73 -6.70 -11.34
N SER A 104 -12.84 -6.66 -12.32
CA SER A 104 -12.18 -7.84 -12.87
C SER A 104 -10.88 -8.19 -12.17
N LEU A 105 -10.40 -7.34 -11.26
CA LEU A 105 -9.10 -7.49 -10.60
C LEU A 105 -9.21 -8.32 -9.31
N LYS A 106 -8.24 -9.21 -9.10
CA LYS A 106 -7.97 -9.76 -7.78
C LYS A 106 -7.08 -8.81 -7.01
N SER A 107 -7.49 -8.44 -5.80
CA SER A 107 -6.77 -7.50 -4.97
C SER A 107 -6.72 -7.89 -3.50
N THR A 108 -5.77 -7.30 -2.78
CA THR A 108 -5.72 -7.31 -1.32
C THR A 108 -5.41 -5.91 -0.84
N THR A 109 -6.18 -5.44 0.12
CA THR A 109 -5.96 -4.18 0.84
C THR A 109 -5.58 -4.49 2.27
N ILE A 110 -4.51 -3.89 2.76
CA ILE A 110 -4.05 -4.04 4.15
C ILE A 110 -4.07 -2.65 4.78
N VAL A 111 -4.88 -2.47 5.82
CA VAL A 111 -5.00 -1.22 6.59
C VAL A 111 -3.97 -1.26 7.71
N ILE A 112 -3.08 -0.28 7.73
CA ILE A 112 -1.99 -0.17 8.71
C ILE A 112 -2.21 1.10 9.53
N PRO A 113 -2.47 0.99 10.85
CA PRO A 113 -2.51 2.15 11.73
C PRO A 113 -1.17 2.86 11.78
N LEU A 114 -1.20 4.18 11.82
CA LEU A 114 -0.02 5.03 11.94
C LEU A 114 -0.10 5.86 13.22
N THR A 115 1.06 6.22 13.75
CA THR A 115 1.15 7.34 14.68
C THR A 115 1.15 8.65 13.90
N VAL A 116 0.80 9.77 14.55
CA VAL A 116 0.86 11.10 13.95
C VAL A 116 2.24 11.43 13.36
N PRO A 117 3.36 11.17 14.06
CA PRO A 117 4.69 11.37 13.48
C PRO A 117 4.97 10.52 12.23
N GLN A 118 4.49 9.25 12.20
CA GLN A 118 4.61 8.40 11.00
C GLN A 118 3.82 8.96 9.83
N LYS A 119 2.62 9.49 10.07
CA LYS A 119 1.82 10.13 9.03
C LYS A 119 2.52 11.36 8.45
N HIS A 120 3.02 12.27 9.29
CA HIS A 120 3.80 13.43 8.82
C HIS A 120 5.05 13.00 8.03
N LYS A 121 5.73 11.95 8.48
CA LYS A 121 6.89 11.41 7.76
C LYS A 121 6.50 10.84 6.40
N LEU A 122 5.38 10.11 6.30
CA LEU A 122 4.84 9.63 5.02
C LEU A 122 4.57 10.78 4.06
N ASP A 123 3.88 11.82 4.51
CA ASP A 123 3.53 12.98 3.68
C ASP A 123 4.79 13.71 3.19
N SER A 124 5.83 13.79 4.02
CA SER A 124 7.13 14.36 3.64
C SER A 124 7.83 13.51 2.57
N ILE A 125 7.91 12.18 2.78
CA ILE A 125 8.56 11.25 1.84
C ILE A 125 7.83 11.26 0.50
N THR A 126 6.51 11.12 0.49
CA THR A 126 5.72 11.05 -0.74
C THR A 126 5.79 12.34 -1.53
N ARG A 127 5.76 13.50 -0.87
CA ARG A 127 5.96 14.81 -1.50
C ARG A 127 7.34 14.92 -2.15
N ALA A 128 8.39 14.53 -1.44
CA ALA A 128 9.75 14.55 -1.97
C ALA A 128 9.90 13.61 -3.19
N TYR A 129 9.32 12.41 -3.13
CA TYR A 129 9.40 11.42 -4.22
C TYR A 129 8.59 11.81 -5.45
N ILE A 130 7.46 12.53 -5.28
CA ILE A 130 6.71 13.09 -6.42
C ILE A 130 7.54 14.18 -7.12
N GLN A 131 8.25 15.00 -6.37
CA GLN A 131 9.12 16.04 -6.94
C GLN A 131 10.36 15.46 -7.61
N GLN A 132 11.02 14.52 -6.93
CA GLN A 132 12.24 13.89 -7.41
C GLN A 132 12.34 12.44 -6.95
N VAL A 133 12.15 11.52 -7.87
CA VAL A 133 12.30 10.09 -7.59
C VAL A 133 13.78 9.77 -7.33
N PRO A 134 14.14 9.11 -6.21
CA PRO A 134 15.53 8.88 -5.83
C PRO A 134 16.19 7.67 -6.52
N TYR A 135 15.50 7.02 -7.46
CA TYR A 135 15.98 5.83 -8.18
C TYR A 135 15.24 5.62 -9.51
N SER A 136 15.83 4.86 -10.43
CA SER A 136 15.18 4.46 -11.68
C SER A 136 14.30 3.21 -11.49
N TYR A 137 13.33 3.05 -12.38
CA TYR A 137 12.60 1.78 -12.51
C TYR A 137 13.41 0.78 -13.33
N ALA A 138 13.72 -0.40 -12.79
CA ALA A 138 14.53 -1.39 -13.48
C ALA A 138 14.11 -2.82 -13.15
N VAL A 139 14.36 -3.77 -14.08
CA VAL A 139 14.08 -5.18 -13.88
C VAL A 139 14.90 -5.71 -12.68
N PHE A 140 16.21 -5.47 -12.67
CA PHE A 140 17.09 -5.76 -11.52
C PHE A 140 17.37 -4.48 -10.73
N GLY A 141 16.32 -3.86 -10.20
CA GLY A 141 16.40 -2.61 -9.47
C GLY A 141 15.13 -2.30 -8.71
N MET A 142 14.92 -1.01 -8.44
CA MET A 142 13.70 -0.56 -7.75
C MET A 142 12.48 -0.73 -8.66
N ARG A 143 11.40 -1.25 -8.09
CA ARG A 143 10.09 -1.43 -8.71
C ARG A 143 9.00 -1.09 -7.68
N CYS A 144 7.75 -1.10 -8.07
CA CYS A 144 6.64 -0.72 -7.19
C CYS A 144 6.71 -1.36 -5.79
N ALA A 145 6.96 -2.67 -5.70
CA ALA A 145 7.04 -3.36 -4.42
C ALA A 145 8.25 -2.96 -3.56
N ALA A 146 9.42 -2.81 -4.19
CA ALA A 146 10.63 -2.39 -3.48
C ALA A 146 10.53 -0.93 -3.00
N SER A 147 9.94 -0.05 -3.82
CA SER A 147 9.67 1.34 -3.47
C SER A 147 8.68 1.45 -2.30
N THR A 148 7.57 0.73 -2.37
CA THR A 148 6.59 0.68 -1.27
C THR A 148 7.23 0.13 0.01
N TYR A 149 8.04 -0.93 -0.09
CA TYR A 149 8.78 -1.48 1.05
C TYR A 149 9.70 -0.44 1.69
N GLU A 150 10.48 0.30 0.88
CA GLU A 150 11.41 1.32 1.36
C GLU A 150 10.68 2.41 2.16
N ILE A 151 9.52 2.86 1.70
CA ILE A 151 8.69 3.82 2.43
C ILE A 151 8.21 3.24 3.75
N LEU A 152 7.65 2.03 3.75
CA LEU A 152 7.19 1.37 4.97
C LEU A 152 8.32 1.10 5.97
N ALA A 153 9.54 0.84 5.48
CA ALA A 153 10.71 0.70 6.32
C ALA A 153 11.13 2.05 6.93
N GLN A 154 11.14 3.14 6.15
CA GLN A 154 11.40 4.48 6.67
C GLN A 154 10.38 4.91 7.73
N LEU A 155 9.14 4.43 7.65
CA LEU A 155 8.12 4.65 8.69
C LEU A 155 8.31 3.76 9.92
N GLY A 156 9.28 2.85 9.93
CA GLY A 156 9.51 1.90 11.03
C GLY A 156 8.49 0.74 11.08
N ILE A 157 7.64 0.58 10.05
CA ILE A 157 6.65 -0.51 9.95
C ILE A 157 7.32 -1.83 9.58
N LEU A 158 8.36 -1.76 8.73
CA LEU A 158 9.16 -2.90 8.30
C LEU A 158 10.64 -2.67 8.64
N PRO A 159 11.45 -3.73 8.78
CA PRO A 159 12.89 -3.59 8.99
C PRO A 159 13.58 -2.86 7.83
N GLU A 160 14.49 -1.96 8.14
CA GLU A 160 15.30 -1.28 7.13
C GLU A 160 16.30 -2.25 6.49
N TYR A 161 16.41 -2.18 5.17
CA TYR A 161 17.43 -2.86 4.38
C TYR A 161 18.16 -1.85 3.49
N SER A 162 19.41 -2.16 3.15
CA SER A 162 20.04 -1.44 2.05
C SER A 162 19.21 -1.56 0.78
N ARG A 163 19.27 -0.59 -0.10
CA ARG A 163 18.48 -0.57 -1.35
C ARG A 163 18.73 -1.84 -2.19
N PHE A 164 19.97 -2.28 -2.30
CA PHE A 164 20.31 -3.55 -2.97
C PHE A 164 19.60 -4.75 -2.33
N LYS A 165 19.64 -4.88 -1.01
CA LYS A 165 18.96 -5.97 -0.28
C LYS A 165 17.45 -5.89 -0.42
N THR A 166 16.88 -4.67 -0.46
CA THR A 166 15.44 -4.46 -0.70
C THR A 166 15.05 -4.96 -2.08
N THR A 167 15.77 -4.59 -3.13
CA THR A 167 15.46 -5.03 -4.51
C THR A 167 15.54 -6.54 -4.66
N MET A 168 16.52 -7.19 -4.04
CA MET A 168 16.68 -8.65 -4.11
C MET A 168 15.60 -9.40 -3.31
N LYS A 169 15.24 -8.92 -2.13
CA LYS A 169 14.25 -9.59 -1.26
C LYS A 169 12.81 -9.30 -1.64
N ILE A 170 12.54 -8.11 -2.19
CA ILE A 170 11.20 -7.61 -2.50
C ILE A 170 11.06 -7.46 -4.02
N PHE A 171 11.47 -8.47 -4.75
CA PHE A 171 11.50 -8.44 -6.20
C PHE A 171 10.10 -8.34 -6.84
N TYR A 172 9.08 -8.95 -6.24
CA TYR A 172 7.68 -8.95 -6.72
C TYR A 172 6.71 -8.44 -5.66
N PRO A 173 5.57 -7.83 -6.05
CA PRO A 173 4.52 -7.42 -5.11
C PRO A 173 4.08 -8.54 -4.15
N ARG A 174 4.03 -9.77 -4.61
CA ARG A 174 3.73 -10.97 -3.79
C ARG A 174 4.67 -11.10 -2.58
N ARG A 175 5.96 -10.78 -2.73
CA ARG A 175 6.93 -10.86 -1.62
C ARG A 175 6.62 -9.83 -0.52
N LEU A 176 6.27 -8.62 -0.92
CA LEU A 176 5.83 -7.59 0.02
C LEU A 176 4.49 -7.96 0.66
N ARG A 177 3.50 -8.41 -0.15
CA ARG A 177 2.20 -8.84 0.36
C ARG A 177 2.33 -9.93 1.43
N LYS A 178 3.14 -10.96 1.17
CA LYS A 178 3.40 -12.02 2.16
C LYS A 178 3.92 -11.46 3.49
N ARG A 179 4.86 -10.51 3.45
CA ARG A 179 5.40 -9.89 4.67
C ARG A 179 4.35 -9.08 5.41
N LEU A 180 3.57 -8.28 4.69
CA LEU A 180 2.54 -7.44 5.30
C LEU A 180 1.38 -8.27 5.83
N LEU A 181 1.00 -9.37 5.19
CA LEU A 181 -0.01 -10.30 5.72
C LEU A 181 0.44 -10.95 7.03
N TYR A 182 1.71 -11.36 7.11
CA TYR A 182 2.28 -11.86 8.37
C TYR A 182 2.26 -10.79 9.48
N GLN A 183 2.61 -9.54 9.16
CA GLN A 183 2.53 -8.44 10.12
C GLN A 183 1.07 -8.10 10.49
N ALA A 184 0.16 -8.19 9.54
CA ALA A 184 -1.26 -7.94 9.75
C ALA A 184 -1.85 -8.96 10.74
N GLU A 185 -1.52 -10.23 10.59
CA GLU A 185 -1.92 -11.28 11.53
C GLU A 185 -1.36 -11.01 12.93
N LYS A 186 -0.06 -10.71 13.03
CA LYS A 186 0.60 -10.43 14.31
C LYS A 186 0.06 -9.19 15.04
N ASN A 187 -0.33 -8.15 14.29
CA ASN A 187 -0.74 -6.87 14.85
C ASN A 187 -2.27 -6.62 14.75
N ASN A 188 -3.05 -7.62 14.35
CA ASN A 188 -4.50 -7.52 14.15
C ASN A 188 -4.91 -6.40 13.16
N TRP A 189 -4.14 -6.21 12.07
CA TRP A 189 -4.50 -5.24 11.05
C TRP A 189 -5.64 -5.75 10.18
N THR A 190 -6.48 -4.85 9.72
CA THR A 190 -7.59 -5.19 8.82
C THR A 190 -7.06 -5.57 7.44
N VAL A 191 -7.53 -6.71 6.92
CA VAL A 191 -7.20 -7.20 5.59
C VAL A 191 -8.49 -7.47 4.82
N THR A 192 -8.65 -6.79 3.68
CA THR A 192 -9.75 -7.01 2.74
C THR A 192 -9.22 -7.67 1.48
N ARG A 193 -9.94 -8.69 0.97
CA ARG A 193 -9.61 -9.40 -0.27
C ARG A 193 -10.78 -9.33 -1.23
N LYS A 194 -10.46 -9.16 -2.51
CA LYS A 194 -11.42 -9.18 -3.62
C LYS A 194 -10.95 -10.23 -4.62
N GLU A 195 -11.83 -11.15 -4.96
CA GLU A 195 -11.56 -12.14 -5.99
C GLU A 195 -11.66 -11.50 -7.38
N GLY A 196 -10.79 -11.95 -8.26
CA GLY A 196 -10.77 -11.48 -9.64
C GLY A 196 -11.62 -12.33 -10.58
N THR A 197 -11.74 -11.87 -11.82
CA THR A 197 -12.50 -12.58 -12.85
C THR A 197 -12.02 -14.03 -13.02
N PRO A 198 -12.94 -15.01 -13.22
CA PRO A 198 -12.60 -16.41 -13.48
C PRO A 198 -11.99 -16.64 -14.89
N LYS A 199 -11.94 -15.61 -15.74
CA LYS A 199 -11.32 -15.69 -17.06
C LYS A 199 -9.80 -15.73 -17.02
N ARG A 200 -9.20 -15.49 -15.85
CA ARG A 200 -7.75 -15.38 -15.64
C ARG A 200 -7.26 -16.41 -14.62
N LYS A 201 -6.04 -16.88 -14.82
CA LYS A 201 -5.29 -17.60 -13.79
C LYS A 201 -4.51 -16.58 -12.99
N TRP A 202 -4.89 -16.41 -11.73
CA TRP A 202 -4.24 -15.50 -10.78
C TRP A 202 -3.03 -16.15 -10.11
N GLU A 203 -2.10 -15.34 -9.65
CA GLU A 203 -1.07 -15.83 -8.72
C GLU A 203 -1.74 -16.39 -7.46
N LYS A 204 -1.07 -17.35 -6.82
CA LYS A 204 -1.59 -17.95 -5.59
C LYS A 204 -1.54 -16.95 -4.44
N ASP A 205 -2.51 -17.03 -3.57
CA ASP A 205 -2.46 -16.38 -2.26
C ASP A 205 -1.24 -16.87 -1.46
N VAL A 206 -0.82 -16.10 -0.49
CA VAL A 206 0.32 -16.38 0.39
C VAL A 206 -0.13 -16.48 1.81
#